data_20e5eae94d254159a52d4792587ce60d
#
_entry.id   20e5eae94d254159a52d4792587ce60d
#
_cell.length_a   1.000
_cell.length_b   1.000
_cell.length_c   1.000
_cell.angle_alpha   90.00
_cell.angle_beta   90.00
_cell.angle_gamma   90.00
#
_symmetry.space_group_name_H-M   'P 1'
#
loop_
_entity.id
_entity.type
_entity.pdbx_description
1 polymer ?
#
loop_
_entity_poly.entity_id
_entity_poly.type
_entity_poly.pdbx_seq_one_letter_code
_entity_poly.pdbx_strand_id
1 'polypeptide(L)'
;MLTQRIEAIRQNYVNTKPQISCERAKIWTDSHRETEGQPVAIRRARAFYDCCDRLGVHIFAGELVVGAIGEFRKCGILTPEFSWMWVDREMDTFDTRPQDPYRMTDDQRAFVRREIFPYWKGKSLEEAFLARLPEDTYRIGVDTGVLDNDSKWRQAVGEITPDYQDVLFKKGFGGILREAEDHLAALDPTNPEDLSKREFYTSVCWTSRGIIRYANRYAQAAEAMADQEKDPVRAQELRRIARNCRRIPEHPPESFYEAIQFLWFVQVGGILSENPLSLNPGRFDQYMAPYYEADLAQGTLDEAFAQELVDALWLKYSEWVWTISANTA
;
A
#
# COMPACT_ATOMS: atom_id res chain seq x y z
N MET A 1 -25.02 16.28 4.02
CA MET A 1 -25.43 15.06 4.77
C MET A 1 -24.77 13.86 4.11
N LEU A 2 -24.30 12.91 4.90
CA LEU A 2 -23.74 11.65 4.33
C LEU A 2 -24.84 10.90 3.58
N THR A 3 -24.47 10.25 2.48
CA THR A 3 -25.41 9.34 1.80
C THR A 3 -25.65 8.10 2.66
N GLN A 4 -26.74 7.38 2.40
CA GLN A 4 -27.06 6.14 3.13
C GLN A 4 -25.94 5.09 2.97
N ARG A 5 -25.29 5.04 1.80
CA ARG A 5 -24.14 4.19 1.53
C ARG A 5 -22.95 4.52 2.43
N ILE A 6 -22.55 5.80 2.43
CA ILE A 6 -21.41 6.27 3.22
C ILE A 6 -21.64 6.04 4.71
N GLU A 7 -22.87 6.30 5.19
CA GLU A 7 -23.20 6.00 6.59
C GLU A 7 -23.10 4.50 6.89
N ALA A 8 -23.56 3.63 5.99
CA ALA A 8 -23.46 2.17 6.17
C ALA A 8 -21.98 1.71 6.22
N ILE A 9 -21.12 2.24 5.33
CA ILE A 9 -19.69 1.94 5.34
C ILE A 9 -19.04 2.46 6.63
N ARG A 10 -19.38 3.69 7.05
CA ARG A 10 -18.89 4.30 8.29
C ARG A 10 -19.26 3.48 9.51
N GLN A 11 -20.51 3.04 9.60
CA GLN A 11 -20.98 2.18 10.72
C GLN A 11 -20.25 0.83 10.73
N ASN A 12 -20.06 0.22 9.56
CA ASN A 12 -19.27 -1.01 9.46
C ASN A 12 -17.84 -0.78 9.94
N TYR A 13 -17.20 0.33 9.49
CA TYR A 13 -15.86 0.70 9.92
C TYR A 13 -15.76 0.91 11.43
N VAL A 14 -16.67 1.68 12.03
CA VAL A 14 -16.67 1.97 13.49
C VAL A 14 -16.79 0.69 14.31
N ASN A 15 -17.64 -0.24 13.87
CA ASN A 15 -17.89 -1.50 14.57
C ASN A 15 -16.83 -2.59 14.30
N THR A 16 -15.94 -2.38 13.32
CA THR A 16 -14.87 -3.35 13.01
C THR A 16 -13.64 -3.05 13.86
N LYS A 17 -13.12 -4.06 14.54
CA LYS A 17 -11.84 -3.96 15.27
C LYS A 17 -10.66 -4.12 14.31
N PRO A 18 -9.54 -3.38 14.55
CA PRO A 18 -8.32 -3.56 13.76
C PRO A 18 -7.79 -4.99 13.81
N GLN A 19 -7.34 -5.51 12.67
CA GLN A 19 -6.84 -6.87 12.54
C GLN A 19 -5.55 -6.89 11.74
N ILE A 20 -4.63 -7.81 12.11
CA ILE A 20 -3.36 -7.98 11.39
C ILE A 20 -3.54 -9.01 10.27
N SER A 21 -3.18 -8.62 9.06
CA SER A 21 -2.98 -9.55 7.93
C SER A 21 -1.54 -10.05 7.88
N CYS A 22 -1.38 -11.35 7.70
CA CYS A 22 -0.09 -11.99 7.49
C CYS A 22 0.25 -12.18 6.00
N GLU A 23 -0.67 -11.89 5.09
CA GLU A 23 -0.51 -12.16 3.65
C GLU A 23 0.71 -11.46 3.06
N ARG A 24 0.81 -10.13 3.27
CA ARG A 24 1.95 -9.36 2.78
C ARG A 24 3.27 -9.93 3.29
N ALA A 25 3.38 -10.16 4.59
CA ALA A 25 4.60 -10.68 5.20
C ALA A 25 5.01 -12.03 4.61
N LYS A 26 4.03 -12.90 4.33
CA LYS A 26 4.28 -14.18 3.66
C LYS A 26 4.81 -13.99 2.25
N ILE A 27 4.10 -13.23 1.42
CA ILE A 27 4.48 -13.01 0.01
C ILE A 27 5.84 -12.32 -0.07
N TRP A 28 6.08 -11.31 0.77
CA TRP A 28 7.33 -10.58 0.84
C TRP A 28 8.51 -11.48 1.22
N THR A 29 8.30 -12.37 2.20
CA THR A 29 9.30 -13.33 2.64
C THR A 29 9.62 -14.36 1.54
N ASP A 30 8.59 -14.91 0.89
CA ASP A 30 8.76 -15.88 -0.18
C ASP A 30 9.50 -15.26 -1.38
N SER A 31 9.11 -14.06 -1.78
CA SER A 31 9.80 -13.32 -2.85
C SER A 31 11.28 -13.05 -2.51
N HIS A 32 11.57 -12.72 -1.26
CA HIS A 32 12.96 -12.54 -0.82
C HIS A 32 13.77 -13.83 -0.77
N ARG A 33 13.14 -14.97 -0.52
CA ARG A 33 13.80 -16.30 -0.67
C ARG A 33 14.11 -16.60 -2.13
N GLU A 34 13.14 -16.35 -3.02
CA GLU A 34 13.29 -16.59 -4.46
C GLU A 34 14.35 -15.70 -5.12
N THR A 35 14.57 -14.50 -4.57
CA THR A 35 15.49 -13.49 -5.12
C THR A 35 16.79 -13.36 -4.33
N GLU A 36 17.14 -14.34 -3.50
CA GLU A 36 18.37 -14.28 -2.69
C GLU A 36 19.61 -14.13 -3.57
N GLY A 37 20.53 -13.23 -3.15
CA GLY A 37 21.73 -12.89 -3.94
C GLY A 37 21.57 -11.79 -4.99
N GLN A 38 20.33 -11.35 -5.29
CA GLN A 38 20.10 -10.19 -6.17
C GLN A 38 20.29 -8.86 -5.41
N PRO A 39 20.52 -7.74 -6.13
CA PRO A 39 20.58 -6.41 -5.55
C PRO A 39 19.32 -6.05 -4.74
N VAL A 40 19.48 -5.38 -3.61
CA VAL A 40 18.38 -5.07 -2.67
C VAL A 40 17.24 -4.32 -3.33
N ALA A 41 17.54 -3.34 -4.20
CA ALA A 41 16.53 -2.56 -4.91
C ALA A 41 15.64 -3.46 -5.79
N ILE A 42 16.24 -4.39 -6.52
CA ILE A 42 15.52 -5.35 -7.37
C ILE A 42 14.67 -6.30 -6.52
N ARG A 43 15.23 -6.81 -5.41
CA ARG A 43 14.51 -7.71 -4.49
C ARG A 43 13.27 -7.05 -3.90
N ARG A 44 13.39 -5.78 -3.46
CA ARG A 44 12.25 -5.02 -2.92
C ARG A 44 11.19 -4.75 -3.99
N ALA A 45 11.60 -4.32 -5.17
CA ALA A 45 10.68 -4.07 -6.29
C ALA A 45 9.98 -5.35 -6.75
N ARG A 46 10.67 -6.49 -6.76
CA ARG A 46 10.08 -7.79 -7.06
C ARG A 46 9.09 -8.23 -5.98
N ALA A 47 9.42 -8.07 -4.71
CA ALA A 47 8.51 -8.38 -3.60
C ALA A 47 7.24 -7.51 -3.64
N PHE A 48 7.38 -6.25 -4.00
CA PHE A 48 6.23 -5.37 -4.25
C PHE A 48 5.35 -5.88 -5.40
N TYR A 49 5.96 -6.24 -6.53
CA TYR A 49 5.24 -6.84 -7.66
C TYR A 49 4.51 -8.12 -7.24
N ASP A 50 5.18 -9.01 -6.51
CA ASP A 50 4.59 -10.25 -6.02
C ASP A 50 3.43 -10.01 -5.05
N CYS A 51 3.50 -8.98 -4.21
CA CYS A 51 2.35 -8.53 -3.40
C CYS A 51 1.19 -8.06 -4.30
N CYS A 52 1.45 -7.23 -5.27
CA CYS A 52 0.44 -6.75 -6.22
C CYS A 52 -0.22 -7.89 -7.03
N ASP A 53 0.52 -8.95 -7.32
CA ASP A 53 0.04 -10.10 -8.09
C ASP A 53 -0.66 -11.16 -7.24
N ARG A 54 -0.27 -11.36 -5.97
CA ARG A 54 -0.68 -12.53 -5.16
C ARG A 54 -1.61 -12.18 -4.00
N LEU A 55 -1.62 -10.93 -3.47
CA LEU A 55 -2.54 -10.53 -2.40
C LEU A 55 -4.00 -10.82 -2.76
N GLY A 56 -4.80 -11.21 -1.80
CA GLY A 56 -6.25 -11.36 -1.97
C GLY A 56 -6.88 -10.07 -2.51
N VAL A 57 -7.86 -10.20 -3.41
CA VAL A 57 -8.64 -9.06 -3.91
C VAL A 57 -9.93 -8.97 -3.14
N HIS A 58 -10.14 -7.86 -2.44
CA HIS A 58 -11.30 -7.65 -1.59
C HIS A 58 -12.02 -6.35 -2.00
N ILE A 59 -13.26 -6.49 -2.46
CA ILE A 59 -14.18 -5.38 -2.71
C ILE A 59 -15.31 -5.52 -1.69
N PHE A 60 -15.32 -4.64 -0.69
CA PHE A 60 -16.30 -4.71 0.36
C PHE A 60 -17.66 -4.13 -0.08
N ALA A 61 -18.72 -4.47 0.66
CA ALA A 61 -20.06 -4.01 0.32
C ALA A 61 -20.16 -2.49 0.27
N GLY A 62 -20.76 -1.98 -0.81
CA GLY A 62 -21.02 -0.55 -1.01
C GLY A 62 -19.83 0.27 -1.51
N GLU A 63 -18.63 -0.28 -1.62
CA GLU A 63 -17.46 0.49 -2.07
C GLU A 63 -17.62 1.05 -3.48
N LEU A 64 -17.21 2.31 -3.63
CA LEU A 64 -17.00 2.99 -4.90
C LEU A 64 -15.51 3.10 -5.22
N VAL A 65 -14.69 3.34 -4.22
CA VAL A 65 -13.22 3.35 -4.30
C VAL A 65 -12.71 2.01 -3.80
N VAL A 66 -12.00 1.27 -4.63
CA VAL A 66 -11.56 -0.10 -4.35
C VAL A 66 -10.05 -0.20 -4.20
N GLY A 67 -9.61 -1.21 -3.47
CA GLY A 67 -8.21 -1.47 -3.16
C GLY A 67 -8.05 -1.71 -1.65
N ALA A 68 -7.56 -2.87 -1.27
CA ALA A 68 -7.35 -3.27 0.13
C ALA A 68 -5.92 -3.79 0.33
N ILE A 69 -5.36 -3.57 1.50
CA ILE A 69 -4.01 -4.02 1.85
C ILE A 69 -3.97 -5.43 2.44
N GLY A 70 -5.14 -6.05 2.59
CA GLY A 70 -5.34 -7.41 3.10
C GLY A 70 -6.82 -7.74 3.21
N GLU A 71 -7.13 -8.86 3.83
CA GLU A 71 -8.46 -9.47 3.90
C GLU A 71 -9.45 -8.76 4.84
N PHE A 72 -8.99 -7.81 5.64
CA PHE A 72 -9.83 -7.12 6.62
C PHE A 72 -10.10 -5.67 6.23
N ARG A 73 -11.27 -5.15 6.59
CA ARG A 73 -11.59 -3.74 6.34
C ARG A 73 -10.67 -2.79 7.12
N LYS A 74 -10.48 -3.00 8.43
CA LYS A 74 -9.44 -2.35 9.23
C LYS A 74 -8.24 -3.27 9.28
N CYS A 75 -7.30 -3.06 8.37
CA CYS A 75 -6.19 -3.96 8.16
C CYS A 75 -4.85 -3.32 8.53
N GLY A 76 -4.10 -3.99 9.40
CA GLY A 76 -2.68 -3.75 9.62
C GLY A 76 -1.86 -4.83 8.93
N ILE A 77 -0.66 -4.48 8.48
CA ILE A 77 0.27 -5.39 7.82
C ILE A 77 1.57 -5.51 8.61
N LEU A 78 2.25 -6.64 8.46
CA LEU A 78 3.56 -6.86 9.06
C LEU A 78 4.67 -6.60 8.04
N THR A 79 5.74 -5.93 8.50
CA THR A 79 6.93 -5.58 7.71
C THR A 79 8.18 -6.16 8.38
N PRO A 80 8.36 -7.50 8.36
CA PRO A 80 9.45 -8.17 9.08
C PRO A 80 10.83 -7.80 8.53
N GLU A 81 10.91 -7.28 7.30
CA GLU A 81 12.12 -6.76 6.69
C GLU A 81 12.66 -5.51 7.40
N PHE A 82 11.80 -4.74 8.02
CA PHE A 82 12.22 -3.63 8.89
C PHE A 82 12.55 -4.14 10.28
N SER A 83 11.61 -4.79 10.94
CA SER A 83 11.82 -5.45 12.23
C SER A 83 10.80 -6.55 12.49
N TRP A 84 11.27 -7.74 12.75
CA TRP A 84 10.48 -8.85 13.26
C TRP A 84 10.48 -8.90 14.79
N MET A 85 11.52 -8.35 15.43
CA MET A 85 11.79 -8.51 16.88
C MET A 85 10.75 -7.83 17.77
N TRP A 86 10.31 -6.63 17.43
CA TRP A 86 9.28 -5.96 18.23
C TRP A 86 7.93 -6.69 18.10
N VAL A 87 7.61 -7.18 16.88
CA VAL A 87 6.38 -7.95 16.66
C VAL A 87 6.38 -9.22 17.50
N ASP A 88 7.48 -9.97 17.52
CA ASP A 88 7.59 -11.21 18.31
C ASP A 88 7.45 -10.96 19.83
N ARG A 89 7.97 -9.83 20.32
CA ARG A 89 7.83 -9.45 21.73
C ARG A 89 6.42 -9.05 22.12
N GLU A 90 5.68 -8.39 21.23
CA GLU A 90 4.43 -7.71 21.58
C GLU A 90 3.16 -8.42 21.06
N MET A 91 3.25 -9.27 20.04
CA MET A 91 2.06 -9.82 19.36
C MET A 91 1.15 -10.67 20.25
N ASP A 92 1.65 -11.21 21.35
CA ASP A 92 0.83 -11.97 22.30
C ASP A 92 -0.10 -11.05 23.13
N THR A 93 0.14 -9.75 23.13
CA THR A 93 -0.64 -8.74 23.84
C THR A 93 -1.27 -7.68 22.92
N PHE A 94 -1.18 -7.84 21.62
CA PHE A 94 -1.70 -6.86 20.64
C PHE A 94 -3.16 -6.49 20.87
N ASP A 95 -4.00 -7.43 21.24
CA ASP A 95 -5.45 -7.24 21.44
C ASP A 95 -5.83 -6.67 22.81
N THR A 96 -4.90 -6.64 23.76
CA THR A 96 -5.12 -6.19 25.15
C THR A 96 -4.34 -4.91 25.51
N ARG A 97 -3.44 -4.44 24.63
CA ARG A 97 -2.69 -3.22 24.89
C ARG A 97 -3.59 -1.97 24.90
N PRO A 98 -3.26 -0.93 25.71
CA PRO A 98 -4.16 0.21 25.92
C PRO A 98 -4.29 1.12 24.69
N GLN A 99 -3.23 1.21 23.86
CA GLN A 99 -3.21 2.02 22.64
C GLN A 99 -3.10 1.11 21.42
N ASP A 100 -3.81 1.48 20.35
CA ASP A 100 -3.81 0.80 19.05
C ASP A 100 -3.89 -0.73 19.15
N PRO A 101 -4.93 -1.30 19.79
CA PRO A 101 -5.07 -2.73 19.92
C PRO A 101 -5.39 -3.36 18.56
N TYR A 102 -4.68 -4.45 18.24
CA TYR A 102 -4.91 -5.24 17.03
C TYR A 102 -5.36 -6.66 17.38
N ARG A 103 -6.23 -7.21 16.57
CA ARG A 103 -6.54 -8.63 16.64
C ARG A 103 -5.55 -9.44 15.81
N MET A 104 -5.02 -10.49 16.43
CA MET A 104 -4.20 -11.50 15.77
C MET A 104 -4.53 -12.86 16.38
N THR A 105 -4.85 -13.86 15.56
CA THR A 105 -5.21 -15.19 16.05
C THR A 105 -3.95 -15.96 16.49
N ASP A 106 -4.15 -17.00 17.32
CA ASP A 106 -3.03 -17.87 17.74
C ASP A 106 -2.40 -18.60 16.55
N ASP A 107 -3.20 -18.99 15.56
CA ASP A 107 -2.71 -19.59 14.33
C ASP A 107 -1.82 -18.62 13.53
N GLN A 108 -2.21 -17.36 13.46
CA GLN A 108 -1.39 -16.31 12.81
C GLN A 108 -0.08 -16.09 13.58
N ARG A 109 -0.12 -16.03 14.93
CA ARG A 109 1.09 -15.92 15.78
C ARG A 109 2.02 -17.11 15.57
N ALA A 110 1.48 -18.33 15.61
CA ALA A 110 2.25 -19.54 15.36
C ALA A 110 2.83 -19.57 13.94
N PHE A 111 2.06 -19.14 12.95
CA PHE A 111 2.51 -19.06 11.56
C PHE A 111 3.69 -18.12 11.38
N VAL A 112 3.62 -16.88 11.89
CA VAL A 112 4.71 -15.92 11.70
C VAL A 112 5.98 -16.33 12.43
N ARG A 113 5.86 -16.95 13.64
CA ARG A 113 7.00 -17.49 14.38
C ARG A 113 7.69 -18.66 13.66
N ARG A 114 6.92 -19.51 12.99
CA ARG A 114 7.43 -20.68 12.29
C ARG A 114 7.96 -20.37 10.89
N GLU A 115 7.23 -19.54 10.11
CA GLU A 115 7.48 -19.41 8.67
C GLU A 115 8.16 -18.10 8.27
N ILE A 116 7.91 -17.01 9.03
CA ILE A 116 8.34 -15.67 8.65
C ILE A 116 9.62 -15.25 9.39
N PHE A 117 9.59 -15.22 10.72
CA PHE A 117 10.68 -14.67 11.52
C PHE A 117 12.02 -15.41 11.33
N PRO A 118 12.07 -16.76 11.18
CA PRO A 118 13.34 -17.44 11.00
C PRO A 118 14.10 -17.00 9.74
N TYR A 119 13.40 -16.59 8.69
CA TYR A 119 14.04 -16.05 7.48
C TYR A 119 14.66 -14.67 7.73
N TRP A 120 13.96 -13.80 8.47
CA TRP A 120 14.39 -12.42 8.69
C TRP A 120 15.43 -12.27 9.80
N LYS A 121 15.61 -13.28 10.63
CA LYS A 121 16.63 -13.29 11.69
C LYS A 121 18.02 -13.06 11.08
N GLY A 122 18.69 -11.99 11.53
CA GLY A 122 19.99 -11.55 10.99
C GLY A 122 19.90 -10.77 9.67
N LYS A 123 18.68 -10.50 9.14
CA LYS A 123 18.49 -9.85 7.83
C LYS A 123 17.60 -8.60 7.90
N SER A 124 17.01 -8.27 9.06
CA SER A 124 16.15 -7.10 9.21
C SER A 124 16.95 -5.80 9.27
N LEU A 125 16.29 -4.69 8.89
CA LEU A 125 16.90 -3.36 8.94
C LEU A 125 17.31 -2.99 10.38
N GLU A 126 16.45 -3.29 11.37
CA GLU A 126 16.75 -3.04 12.79
C GLU A 126 18.03 -3.76 13.21
N GLU A 127 18.18 -5.05 12.91
CA GLU A 127 19.39 -5.80 13.26
C GLU A 127 20.63 -5.25 12.56
N ALA A 128 20.52 -4.89 11.28
CA ALA A 128 21.62 -4.28 10.53
C ALA A 128 22.04 -2.92 11.11
N PHE A 129 21.09 -2.15 11.63
CA PHE A 129 21.34 -0.88 12.31
C PHE A 129 22.01 -1.11 13.65
N LEU A 130 21.43 -1.96 14.51
CA LEU A 130 21.93 -2.25 15.84
C LEU A 130 23.35 -2.83 15.82
N ALA A 131 23.66 -3.66 14.83
CA ALA A 131 25.01 -4.23 14.65
C ALA A 131 26.08 -3.19 14.33
N ARG A 132 25.69 -1.96 13.92
CA ARG A 132 26.62 -0.86 13.65
C ARG A 132 26.77 0.13 14.79
N LEU A 133 25.93 0.02 15.81
CA LEU A 133 26.05 0.90 16.99
C LEU A 133 27.17 0.40 17.90
N PRO A 134 28.02 1.31 18.44
CA PRO A 134 28.90 1.00 19.53
C PRO A 134 28.11 0.53 20.75
N GLU A 135 28.63 -0.44 21.49
CA GLU A 135 27.96 -1.04 22.66
C GLU A 135 27.51 0.00 23.67
N ASP A 136 28.38 0.99 23.97
CA ASP A 136 28.04 2.08 24.89
C ASP A 136 26.90 2.96 24.37
N THR A 137 26.85 3.22 23.07
CA THR A 137 25.77 4.01 22.45
C THR A 137 24.45 3.25 22.54
N TYR A 138 24.47 1.93 22.31
CA TYR A 138 23.29 1.10 22.49
C TYR A 138 22.81 1.13 23.95
N ARG A 139 23.69 0.79 24.89
CA ARG A 139 23.37 0.68 26.32
C ARG A 139 22.93 2.01 26.95
N ILE A 140 23.59 3.12 26.60
CA ILE A 140 23.30 4.42 27.19
C ILE A 140 22.19 5.16 26.44
N GLY A 141 22.12 5.03 25.13
CA GLY A 141 21.18 5.75 24.28
C GLY A 141 19.88 5.00 24.07
N VAL A 142 19.97 3.77 23.53
CA VAL A 142 18.81 3.00 23.09
C VAL A 142 18.07 2.34 24.25
N ASP A 143 18.79 1.63 25.13
CA ASP A 143 18.18 0.92 26.26
C ASP A 143 17.55 1.86 27.28
N THR A 144 18.07 3.09 27.42
CA THR A 144 17.50 4.10 28.32
C THR A 144 16.37 4.92 27.69
N GLY A 145 16.11 4.75 26.39
CA GLY A 145 15.11 5.51 25.66
C GLY A 145 15.48 6.98 25.38
N VAL A 146 16.76 7.37 25.57
CA VAL A 146 17.23 8.73 25.21
C VAL A 146 17.30 8.91 23.69
N LEU A 147 17.63 7.86 22.96
CA LEU A 147 17.58 7.84 21.50
C LEU A 147 16.32 7.12 21.03
N ASP A 148 15.49 7.83 20.29
CA ASP A 148 14.36 7.22 19.61
C ASP A 148 14.87 6.26 18.53
N ASN A 149 14.51 4.99 18.68
CA ASN A 149 14.86 3.94 17.73
C ASN A 149 13.65 3.24 17.14
N ASP A 150 12.44 3.67 17.45
CA ASP A 150 11.23 2.94 17.07
C ASP A 150 10.72 3.30 15.68
N SER A 151 10.69 4.58 15.33
CA SER A 151 9.94 5.02 14.15
C SER A 151 10.67 4.85 12.82
N LYS A 152 11.99 4.72 12.79
CA LYS A 152 12.75 4.82 11.54
C LYS A 152 13.31 3.51 10.99
N TRP A 153 13.55 2.51 11.83
CA TRP A 153 14.09 1.21 11.40
C TRP A 153 13.28 0.01 11.88
N ARG A 154 12.36 0.21 12.81
CA ARG A 154 11.47 -0.86 13.25
C ARG A 154 10.22 -0.98 12.41
N GLN A 155 9.72 0.12 11.82
CA GLN A 155 8.37 0.13 11.27
C GLN A 155 8.29 0.81 9.92
N ALA A 156 8.63 2.07 9.81
CA ALA A 156 8.45 2.86 8.62
C ALA A 156 9.64 3.76 8.39
N VAL A 157 9.99 3.96 7.16
CA VAL A 157 11.21 4.69 6.81
C VAL A 157 10.96 6.16 6.53
N GLY A 158 9.75 6.64 6.54
CA GLY A 158 9.58 8.04 6.30
C GLY A 158 8.19 8.51 5.94
N GLU A 159 8.16 9.77 5.59
CA GLU A 159 7.00 10.49 5.10
C GLU A 159 7.13 10.65 3.60
N ILE A 160 6.08 10.27 2.87
CA ILE A 160 6.08 10.26 1.41
C ILE A 160 4.94 11.15 0.92
N THR A 161 5.25 12.07 0.02
CA THR A 161 4.26 12.83 -0.76
C THR A 161 4.51 12.53 -2.24
N PRO A 162 3.71 11.65 -2.87
CA PRO A 162 3.84 11.38 -4.28
C PRO A 162 3.54 12.61 -5.13
N ASP A 163 4.25 12.77 -6.24
CA ASP A 163 3.99 13.86 -7.19
C ASP A 163 2.80 13.48 -8.09
N TYR A 164 1.59 13.76 -7.59
CA TYR A 164 0.37 13.53 -8.36
C TYR A 164 0.24 14.49 -9.53
N GLN A 165 0.54 15.78 -9.33
CA GLN A 165 0.26 16.83 -10.29
C GLN A 165 1.15 16.76 -11.52
N ASP A 166 2.46 16.64 -11.32
CA ASP A 166 3.42 16.83 -12.41
C ASP A 166 3.96 15.52 -12.99
N VAL A 167 3.85 14.41 -12.27
CA VAL A 167 4.33 13.11 -12.72
C VAL A 167 3.19 12.11 -12.91
N LEU A 168 2.49 11.74 -11.84
CA LEU A 168 1.59 10.60 -11.87
C LEU A 168 0.36 10.81 -12.75
N PHE A 169 -0.30 11.95 -12.64
CA PHE A 169 -1.51 12.25 -13.43
C PHE A 169 -1.20 12.68 -14.86
N LYS A 170 0.06 13.04 -15.16
CA LYS A 170 0.48 13.34 -16.54
C LYS A 170 0.96 12.11 -17.32
N LYS A 171 1.61 11.17 -16.63
CA LYS A 171 2.25 10.01 -17.27
C LYS A 171 1.48 8.69 -17.07
N GLY A 172 0.87 8.51 -15.91
CA GLY A 172 0.44 7.21 -15.44
C GLY A 172 1.65 6.28 -15.19
N PHE A 173 1.43 5.14 -14.58
CA PHE A 173 2.51 4.16 -14.41
C PHE A 173 2.95 3.51 -15.72
N GLY A 174 2.08 3.47 -16.73
CA GLY A 174 2.45 3.02 -18.08
C GLY A 174 3.44 3.96 -18.77
N GLY A 175 3.30 5.28 -18.58
CA GLY A 175 4.27 6.26 -19.07
C GLY A 175 5.63 6.15 -18.36
N ILE A 176 5.60 6.02 -17.03
CA ILE A 176 6.80 5.82 -16.21
C ILE A 176 7.52 4.51 -16.60
N LEU A 177 6.74 3.44 -16.83
CA LEU A 177 7.28 2.15 -17.27
C LEU A 177 8.02 2.27 -18.60
N ARG A 178 7.39 2.89 -19.61
CA ARG A 178 8.03 3.10 -20.93
C ARG A 178 9.31 3.92 -20.81
N GLU A 179 9.28 5.01 -20.05
CA GLU A 179 10.45 5.86 -19.82
C GLU A 179 11.61 5.08 -19.17
N ALA A 180 11.30 4.21 -18.20
CA ALA A 180 12.30 3.36 -17.56
C ALA A 180 12.83 2.26 -18.51
N GLU A 181 12.00 1.69 -19.36
CA GLU A 181 12.39 0.71 -20.38
C GLU A 181 13.30 1.34 -21.45
N ASP A 182 12.96 2.55 -21.91
CA ASP A 182 13.78 3.31 -22.86
C ASP A 182 15.16 3.64 -22.27
N HIS A 183 15.20 4.07 -21.02
CA HIS A 183 16.46 4.30 -20.32
C HIS A 183 17.28 3.00 -20.17
N LEU A 184 16.65 1.89 -19.83
CA LEU A 184 17.34 0.58 -19.74
C LEU A 184 17.94 0.17 -21.07
N ALA A 185 17.22 0.38 -22.19
CA ALA A 185 17.68 0.05 -23.53
C ALA A 185 18.88 0.92 -23.98
N ALA A 186 19.00 2.13 -23.44
CA ALA A 186 20.06 3.07 -23.77
C ALA A 186 21.34 2.90 -22.93
N LEU A 187 21.35 2.05 -21.90
CA LEU A 187 22.53 1.85 -21.04
C LEU A 187 23.64 1.08 -21.76
N ASP A 188 24.88 1.53 -21.55
CA ASP A 188 26.07 0.79 -21.98
C ASP A 188 26.47 -0.26 -20.92
N PRO A 189 26.34 -1.56 -21.22
CA PRO A 189 26.68 -2.61 -20.26
C PRO A 189 28.19 -2.68 -19.91
N THR A 190 29.04 -1.97 -20.66
CA THR A 190 30.48 -1.88 -20.39
C THR A 190 30.85 -0.70 -19.50
N ASN A 191 29.91 0.23 -19.24
CA ASN A 191 30.14 1.38 -18.38
C ASN A 191 29.76 1.04 -16.92
N PRO A 192 30.72 1.06 -15.97
CA PRO A 192 30.42 0.79 -14.55
C PRO A 192 29.36 1.71 -13.92
N GLU A 193 29.26 2.97 -14.34
CA GLU A 193 28.27 3.91 -13.84
C GLU A 193 26.84 3.50 -14.23
N ASP A 194 26.67 2.81 -15.33
CA ASP A 194 25.36 2.36 -15.81
C ASP A 194 24.83 1.12 -15.07
N LEU A 195 25.67 0.41 -14.31
CA LEU A 195 25.24 -0.73 -13.50
C LEU A 195 24.25 -0.31 -12.41
N SER A 196 24.52 0.76 -11.67
CA SER A 196 23.60 1.28 -10.64
C SER A 196 22.32 1.83 -11.25
N LYS A 197 22.40 2.50 -12.39
CA LYS A 197 21.25 2.97 -13.15
C LYS A 197 20.37 1.79 -13.61
N ARG A 198 21.00 0.71 -14.06
CA ARG A 198 20.28 -0.52 -14.46
C ARG A 198 19.45 -1.09 -13.33
N GLU A 199 20.00 -1.17 -12.12
CA GLU A 199 19.25 -1.64 -10.94
C GLU A 199 18.06 -0.75 -10.65
N PHE A 200 18.25 0.56 -10.69
CA PHE A 200 17.20 1.55 -10.48
C PHE A 200 16.07 1.41 -11.50
N TYR A 201 16.36 1.47 -12.79
CA TYR A 201 15.33 1.40 -13.83
C TYR A 201 14.64 0.02 -13.86
N THR A 202 15.37 -1.06 -13.60
CA THR A 202 14.77 -2.40 -13.45
C THR A 202 13.77 -2.41 -12.29
N SER A 203 14.10 -1.77 -11.18
CA SER A 203 13.21 -1.67 -10.02
C SER A 203 11.96 -0.82 -10.33
N VAL A 204 12.11 0.29 -11.05
CA VAL A 204 10.98 1.11 -11.53
C VAL A 204 10.06 0.29 -12.44
N CYS A 205 10.61 -0.52 -13.35
CA CYS A 205 9.82 -1.39 -14.21
C CYS A 205 9.00 -2.41 -13.40
N TRP A 206 9.60 -3.09 -12.42
CA TRP A 206 8.88 -4.03 -11.57
C TRP A 206 7.78 -3.35 -10.76
N THR A 207 8.08 -2.19 -10.16
CA THR A 207 7.11 -1.44 -9.35
C THR A 207 5.92 -0.96 -10.19
N SER A 208 6.20 -0.38 -11.37
CA SER A 208 5.14 0.09 -12.28
C SER A 208 4.26 -1.05 -12.78
N ARG A 209 4.85 -2.17 -13.19
CA ARG A 209 4.10 -3.38 -13.58
C ARG A 209 3.27 -3.92 -12.41
N GLY A 210 3.80 -3.86 -11.20
CA GLY A 210 3.11 -4.30 -9.99
C GLY A 210 1.80 -3.56 -9.77
N ILE A 211 1.84 -2.24 -9.70
CA ILE A 211 0.63 -1.45 -9.41
C ILE A 211 -0.40 -1.54 -10.55
N ILE A 212 0.04 -1.62 -11.80
CA ILE A 212 -0.83 -1.88 -12.97
C ILE A 212 -1.49 -3.26 -12.82
N ARG A 213 -0.72 -4.28 -12.45
CA ARG A 213 -1.24 -5.63 -12.23
C ARG A 213 -2.27 -5.68 -11.10
N TYR A 214 -2.00 -4.99 -10.01
CA TYR A 214 -2.92 -4.89 -8.87
C TYR A 214 -4.28 -4.32 -9.31
N ALA A 215 -4.29 -3.18 -10.01
CA ALA A 215 -5.50 -2.55 -10.51
C ALA A 215 -6.28 -3.46 -11.48
N ASN A 216 -5.58 -4.13 -12.40
CA ASN A 216 -6.20 -5.06 -13.34
C ASN A 216 -6.89 -6.25 -12.66
N ARG A 217 -6.35 -6.73 -11.53
CA ARG A 217 -7.00 -7.78 -10.73
C ARG A 217 -8.28 -7.28 -10.08
N TYR A 218 -8.31 -6.03 -9.61
CA TYR A 218 -9.54 -5.40 -9.12
C TYR A 218 -10.58 -5.20 -10.23
N ALA A 219 -10.13 -4.85 -11.44
CA ALA A 219 -11.03 -4.78 -12.60
C ALA A 219 -11.71 -6.12 -12.89
N GLN A 220 -10.93 -7.21 -12.89
CA GLN A 220 -11.46 -8.57 -13.12
C GLN A 220 -12.43 -8.98 -12.01
N ALA A 221 -12.09 -8.72 -10.75
CA ALA A 221 -12.96 -9.04 -9.63
C ALA A 221 -14.28 -8.24 -9.66
N ALA A 222 -14.22 -6.94 -9.93
CA ALA A 222 -15.39 -6.09 -10.02
C ALA A 222 -16.32 -6.52 -11.17
N GLU A 223 -15.77 -6.94 -12.30
CA GLU A 223 -16.56 -7.47 -13.43
C GLU A 223 -17.25 -8.79 -13.07
N ALA A 224 -16.50 -9.72 -12.48
CA ALA A 224 -17.07 -11.00 -12.05
C ALA A 224 -18.17 -10.81 -10.97
N MET A 225 -18.02 -9.82 -10.07
CA MET A 225 -19.04 -9.46 -9.11
C MET A 225 -20.27 -8.83 -9.80
N ALA A 226 -20.06 -7.97 -10.81
CA ALA A 226 -21.15 -7.34 -11.56
C ALA A 226 -22.03 -8.33 -12.29
N ASP A 227 -21.44 -9.42 -12.78
CA ASP A 227 -22.18 -10.48 -13.50
C ASP A 227 -23.05 -11.34 -12.56
N GLN A 228 -22.72 -11.37 -11.27
CA GLN A 228 -23.46 -12.10 -10.23
C GLN A 228 -24.42 -11.20 -9.44
N GLU A 229 -24.28 -9.86 -9.57
CA GLU A 229 -25.06 -8.90 -8.81
C GLU A 229 -26.50 -8.82 -9.33
N LYS A 230 -27.46 -8.90 -8.40
CA LYS A 230 -28.89 -8.85 -8.72
C LYS A 230 -29.46 -7.45 -8.76
N ASP A 231 -28.86 -6.54 -8.00
CA ASP A 231 -29.22 -5.12 -8.05
C ASP A 231 -28.62 -4.48 -9.31
N PRO A 232 -29.43 -4.03 -10.26
CA PRO A 232 -28.93 -3.45 -11.52
C PRO A 232 -28.13 -2.17 -11.30
N VAL A 233 -28.44 -1.40 -10.25
CA VAL A 233 -27.67 -0.19 -9.93
C VAL A 233 -26.27 -0.58 -9.45
N ARG A 234 -26.19 -1.51 -8.51
CA ARG A 234 -24.90 -1.99 -8.02
C ARG A 234 -24.09 -2.70 -9.12
N ALA A 235 -24.71 -3.50 -9.96
CA ALA A 235 -24.07 -4.13 -11.11
C ALA A 235 -23.45 -3.08 -12.06
N GLN A 236 -24.14 -1.97 -12.32
CA GLN A 236 -23.61 -0.87 -13.13
C GLN A 236 -22.43 -0.17 -12.47
N GLU A 237 -22.49 0.07 -11.15
CA GLU A 237 -21.37 0.61 -10.37
C GLU A 237 -20.13 -0.27 -10.46
N LEU A 238 -20.29 -1.58 -10.24
CA LEU A 238 -19.20 -2.54 -10.32
C LEU A 238 -18.57 -2.57 -11.72
N ARG A 239 -19.38 -2.47 -12.80
CA ARG A 239 -18.86 -2.33 -14.17
C ARG A 239 -18.10 -1.01 -14.37
N ARG A 240 -18.55 0.08 -13.74
CA ARG A 240 -17.81 1.36 -13.77
C ARG A 240 -16.48 1.23 -13.05
N ILE A 241 -16.45 0.62 -11.85
CA ILE A 241 -15.23 0.31 -11.12
C ILE A 241 -14.28 -0.52 -11.98
N ALA A 242 -14.78 -1.58 -12.62
CA ALA A 242 -13.98 -2.43 -13.50
C ALA A 242 -13.35 -1.66 -14.66
N ARG A 243 -14.11 -0.77 -15.34
CA ARG A 243 -13.59 0.08 -16.41
C ARG A 243 -12.51 1.04 -15.89
N ASN A 244 -12.76 1.70 -14.78
CA ASN A 244 -11.77 2.60 -14.19
C ASN A 244 -10.47 1.83 -13.87
N CYS A 245 -10.57 0.71 -13.16
CA CYS A 245 -9.41 -0.10 -12.77
C CYS A 245 -8.63 -0.71 -13.93
N ARG A 246 -9.26 -0.91 -15.10
CA ARG A 246 -8.54 -1.34 -16.33
C ARG A 246 -7.73 -0.22 -16.95
N ARG A 247 -8.15 1.02 -16.78
CA ARG A 247 -7.51 2.17 -17.37
C ARG A 247 -6.45 2.77 -16.47
N ILE A 248 -6.79 2.94 -15.19
CA ILE A 248 -5.88 3.54 -14.20
C ILE A 248 -5.32 2.46 -13.25
N PRO A 249 -4.13 2.61 -12.72
CA PRO A 249 -3.21 3.75 -12.82
C PRO A 249 -2.22 3.65 -14.01
N GLU A 250 -2.46 2.76 -14.98
CA GLU A 250 -1.60 2.63 -16.16
C GLU A 250 -1.56 3.92 -16.97
N HIS A 251 -2.75 4.50 -17.22
CA HIS A 251 -2.91 5.75 -17.97
C HIS A 251 -3.23 6.92 -17.02
N PRO A 252 -2.97 8.18 -17.44
CA PRO A 252 -3.47 9.36 -16.78
C PRO A 252 -4.98 9.32 -16.57
N PRO A 253 -5.51 9.83 -15.45
CA PRO A 253 -6.96 9.88 -15.25
C PRO A 253 -7.62 10.85 -16.25
N GLU A 254 -8.85 10.57 -16.67
CA GLU A 254 -9.67 11.42 -17.55
C GLU A 254 -10.92 11.97 -16.86
N SER A 255 -11.23 11.50 -15.66
CA SER A 255 -12.37 11.93 -14.87
C SER A 255 -12.01 12.09 -13.40
N PHE A 256 -12.83 12.83 -12.68
CA PHE A 256 -12.69 12.99 -11.23
C PHE A 256 -12.73 11.64 -10.50
N TYR A 257 -13.61 10.73 -10.92
CA TYR A 257 -13.67 9.40 -10.30
C TYR A 257 -12.40 8.59 -10.55
N GLU A 258 -11.87 8.62 -11.78
CA GLU A 258 -10.59 7.97 -12.07
C GLU A 258 -9.45 8.58 -11.27
N ALA A 259 -9.40 9.90 -11.12
CA ALA A 259 -8.38 10.59 -10.34
C ALA A 259 -8.43 10.18 -8.85
N ILE A 260 -9.62 10.09 -8.24
CA ILE A 260 -9.83 9.59 -6.88
C ILE A 260 -9.33 8.14 -6.75
N GLN A 261 -9.72 7.25 -7.66
CA GLN A 261 -9.31 5.85 -7.62
C GLN A 261 -7.81 5.69 -7.88
N PHE A 262 -7.22 6.47 -8.79
CA PHE A 262 -5.79 6.49 -9.05
C PHE A 262 -5.00 6.87 -7.79
N LEU A 263 -5.40 7.97 -7.15
CA LEU A 263 -4.80 8.40 -5.89
C LEU A 263 -4.81 7.26 -4.87
N TRP A 264 -5.95 6.60 -4.70
CA TRP A 264 -6.06 5.50 -3.73
C TRP A 264 -5.14 4.32 -4.07
N PHE A 265 -5.00 3.93 -5.33
CA PHE A 265 -4.05 2.88 -5.72
C PHE A 265 -2.60 3.24 -5.41
N VAL A 266 -2.22 4.51 -5.57
CA VAL A 266 -0.88 4.98 -5.17
C VAL A 266 -0.69 4.88 -3.65
N GLN A 267 -1.72 5.22 -2.86
CA GLN A 267 -1.70 5.08 -1.41
C GLN A 267 -1.52 3.61 -0.99
N VAL A 268 -2.32 2.71 -1.56
CA VAL A 268 -2.18 1.26 -1.33
C VAL A 268 -0.78 0.79 -1.71
N GLY A 269 -0.25 1.24 -2.86
CA GLY A 269 1.11 0.90 -3.30
C GLY A 269 2.17 1.32 -2.29
N GLY A 270 2.09 2.54 -1.78
CA GLY A 270 2.99 3.05 -0.74
C GLY A 270 2.88 2.25 0.56
N ILE A 271 1.66 1.94 1.01
CA ILE A 271 1.42 1.13 2.21
C ILE A 271 2.02 -0.27 2.05
N LEU A 272 1.75 -0.94 0.94
CA LEU A 272 2.26 -2.29 0.67
C LEU A 272 3.78 -2.33 0.53
N SER A 273 4.39 -1.26 0.01
CA SER A 273 5.84 -1.15 -0.12
C SER A 273 6.53 -0.99 1.22
N GLU A 274 6.05 -0.09 2.08
CA GLU A 274 6.81 0.38 3.23
C GLU A 274 6.04 0.50 4.54
N ASN A 275 4.69 0.42 4.52
CA ASN A 275 3.86 0.76 5.70
C ASN A 275 4.32 2.08 6.35
N PRO A 276 4.39 3.20 5.58
CA PRO A 276 5.06 4.41 6.00
C PRO A 276 4.34 5.09 7.16
N LEU A 277 5.05 5.90 7.94
CA LEU A 277 4.46 6.71 9.01
C LEU A 277 3.43 7.69 8.45
N SER A 278 3.73 8.28 7.31
CA SER A 278 2.87 9.26 6.65
C SER A 278 2.95 9.11 5.14
N LEU A 279 1.80 9.01 4.50
CA LEU A 279 1.66 8.97 3.06
C LEU A 279 0.64 10.04 2.65
N ASN A 280 1.15 11.22 2.32
CA ASN A 280 0.34 12.41 2.14
C ASN A 280 -0.19 12.55 0.71
N PRO A 281 -1.47 12.94 0.54
CA PRO A 281 -2.02 13.24 -0.79
C PRO A 281 -1.50 14.58 -1.36
N GLY A 282 -0.80 15.41 -0.56
CA GLY A 282 -0.30 16.72 -0.99
C GLY A 282 -1.42 17.73 -1.18
N ARG A 283 -1.32 18.56 -2.21
CA ARG A 283 -2.29 19.61 -2.57
C ARG A 283 -3.48 19.02 -3.33
N PHE A 284 -4.24 18.16 -2.65
CA PHE A 284 -5.37 17.41 -3.21
C PHE A 284 -6.37 18.32 -3.94
N ASP A 285 -6.71 19.44 -3.37
CA ASP A 285 -7.63 20.42 -3.93
C ASP A 285 -7.17 20.92 -5.31
N GLN A 286 -5.87 21.14 -5.49
CA GLN A 286 -5.33 21.77 -6.70
C GLN A 286 -5.26 20.79 -7.89
N TYR A 287 -4.74 19.60 -7.70
CA TYR A 287 -4.62 18.67 -8.82
C TYR A 287 -5.90 17.92 -9.14
N MET A 288 -6.88 17.90 -8.22
CA MET A 288 -8.21 17.33 -8.44
C MET A 288 -9.19 18.32 -9.11
N ALA A 289 -9.03 19.63 -8.85
CA ALA A 289 -9.96 20.65 -9.34
C ALA A 289 -10.19 20.59 -10.88
N PRO A 290 -9.17 20.43 -11.74
CA PRO A 290 -9.41 20.38 -13.19
C PRO A 290 -10.34 19.24 -13.62
N TYR A 291 -10.25 18.07 -12.98
CA TYR A 291 -11.11 16.91 -13.28
C TYR A 291 -12.53 17.14 -12.77
N TYR A 292 -12.66 17.70 -11.56
CA TYR A 292 -13.95 18.02 -10.96
C TYR A 292 -14.71 19.04 -11.80
N GLU A 293 -14.07 20.15 -12.16
CA GLU A 293 -14.66 21.21 -12.96
C GLU A 293 -15.06 20.73 -14.37
N ALA A 294 -14.20 19.93 -15.01
CA ALA A 294 -14.46 19.39 -16.33
C ALA A 294 -15.67 18.43 -16.33
N ASP A 295 -15.76 17.53 -15.36
CA ASP A 295 -16.85 16.57 -15.26
C ASP A 295 -18.19 17.24 -14.91
N LEU A 296 -18.18 18.26 -14.03
CA LEU A 296 -19.37 19.07 -13.77
C LEU A 296 -19.86 19.81 -15.02
N ALA A 297 -18.94 20.46 -15.74
CA ALA A 297 -19.28 21.19 -16.97
C ALA A 297 -19.85 20.28 -18.06
N GLN A 298 -19.39 19.02 -18.12
CA GLN A 298 -19.88 18.00 -19.05
C GLN A 298 -21.17 17.30 -18.57
N GLY A 299 -21.57 17.50 -17.32
CA GLY A 299 -22.72 16.82 -16.72
C GLY A 299 -22.50 15.31 -16.48
N THR A 300 -21.24 14.84 -16.47
CA THR A 300 -20.86 13.45 -16.16
C THR A 300 -20.69 13.19 -14.67
N LEU A 301 -20.64 14.26 -13.89
CA LEU A 301 -20.57 14.30 -12.43
C LEU A 301 -21.56 15.35 -11.91
N ASP A 302 -22.16 15.10 -10.76
CA ASP A 302 -22.84 16.09 -9.96
C ASP A 302 -22.15 16.28 -8.60
N GLU A 303 -22.46 17.37 -7.91
CA GLU A 303 -21.85 17.70 -6.61
C GLU A 303 -22.11 16.63 -5.55
N ALA A 304 -23.28 15.99 -5.56
CA ALA A 304 -23.64 14.97 -4.58
C ALA A 304 -22.79 13.70 -4.76
N PHE A 305 -22.59 13.26 -6.00
CA PHE A 305 -21.74 12.09 -6.27
C PHE A 305 -20.25 12.44 -6.08
N ALA A 306 -19.81 13.65 -6.40
CA ALA A 306 -18.45 14.08 -6.10
C ALA A 306 -18.17 14.05 -4.60
N GLN A 307 -19.10 14.56 -3.77
CA GLN A 307 -19.00 14.48 -2.31
C GLN A 307 -18.95 13.02 -1.83
N GLU A 308 -19.80 12.15 -2.38
CA GLU A 308 -19.81 10.72 -2.03
C GLU A 308 -18.48 10.03 -2.33
N LEU A 309 -17.82 10.36 -3.46
CA LEU A 309 -16.50 9.83 -3.81
C LEU A 309 -15.41 10.31 -2.83
N VAL A 310 -15.45 11.58 -2.43
CA VAL A 310 -14.51 12.12 -1.43
C VAL A 310 -14.73 11.48 -0.07
N ASP A 311 -15.98 11.33 0.37
CA ASP A 311 -16.31 10.66 1.62
C ASP A 311 -15.86 9.19 1.62
N ALA A 312 -16.04 8.50 0.49
CA ALA A 312 -15.55 7.13 0.30
C ALA A 312 -14.01 7.07 0.40
N LEU A 313 -13.30 8.01 -0.22
CA LEU A 313 -11.84 8.08 -0.13
C LEU A 313 -11.36 8.28 1.31
N TRP A 314 -11.98 9.19 2.07
CA TRP A 314 -11.60 9.43 3.47
C TRP A 314 -11.85 8.22 4.36
N LEU A 315 -12.92 7.47 4.09
CA LEU A 315 -13.14 6.19 4.77
C LEU A 315 -12.05 5.18 4.43
N LYS A 316 -11.60 5.11 3.16
CA LYS A 316 -10.47 4.25 2.76
C LYS A 316 -9.17 4.59 3.49
N TYR A 317 -8.85 5.88 3.66
CA TYR A 317 -7.71 6.28 4.49
C TYR A 317 -7.81 5.77 5.93
N SER A 318 -9.01 5.74 6.49
CA SER A 318 -9.24 5.26 7.85
C SER A 318 -9.13 3.74 7.98
N GLU A 319 -9.30 2.98 6.90
CA GLU A 319 -9.20 1.51 6.88
C GLU A 319 -7.77 0.99 7.05
N TRP A 320 -6.79 1.80 6.69
CA TRP A 320 -5.39 1.47 6.94
C TRP A 320 -5.06 1.60 8.42
N VAL A 321 -4.61 0.49 9.00
CA VAL A 321 -4.15 0.43 10.39
C VAL A 321 -2.63 0.41 10.39
N TRP A 322 -2.04 1.52 10.83
CA TRP A 322 -0.59 1.57 10.98
C TRP A 322 -0.15 0.65 12.12
N THR A 323 0.61 -0.38 11.77
CA THR A 323 1.07 -1.39 12.73
C THR A 323 2.37 -0.92 13.37
N ILE A 324 2.33 -0.60 14.65
CA ILE A 324 3.43 0.03 15.41
C ILE A 324 3.70 -0.68 16.74
N SER A 325 4.91 -0.51 17.27
CA SER A 325 5.25 -0.97 18.63
C SER A 325 4.54 -0.12 19.70
N ALA A 326 4.37 -0.68 20.89
CA ALA A 326 3.74 0.01 22.01
C ALA A 326 4.51 1.27 22.45
N ASN A 327 5.82 1.33 22.17
CA ASN A 327 6.64 2.50 22.53
C ASN A 327 6.43 3.68 21.55
N THR A 328 5.91 3.41 20.35
CA THR A 328 5.63 4.44 19.33
C THR A 328 4.16 4.86 19.35
N ALA A 329 3.27 4.03 19.90
CA ALA A 329 1.82 4.23 19.93
C ALA A 329 1.33 5.38 20.85
#